data_6f3359959b22f87576ad2debab54ef4f
#
_entry.id   6f3359959b22f87576ad2debab54ef4f
#
_cell.length_a   1.000
_cell.length_b   1.000
_cell.length_c   1.000
_cell.angle_alpha   90.00
_cell.angle_beta   90.00
_cell.angle_gamma   90.00
#
_symmetry.space_group_name_H-M   'P 1'
#
loop_
_entity.id
_entity.type
_entity.pdbx_description
1 polymer ?
#
loop_
_entity_poly.entity_id
_entity_poly.type
_entity_poly.pdbx_seq_one_letter_code
_entity_poly.pdbx_strand_id
1 'polypeptide(L)'
;MSARKIDLEEADVLVLFGATGDLAKKKLFPALYSMSLNGSLQCPVVGVASTKWDHEQFAAHAFGAINAAFPNPDAEILARLDSELSLVVGNYEDESLYADLAEVLKDKRSPVIYLAIPPAFFGNVTQGLAKVGPVSYTHLTLPTILRV
;
A
#
# COMPACT_ATOMS: atom_id res chain seq x y z
N MET A 1 2.79 -22.69 -5.79
CA MET A 1 1.73 -22.30 -4.91
C MET A 1 1.31 -20.85 -5.07
N SER A 2 0.26 -20.68 -5.68
CA SER A 2 -0.20 -19.35 -6.00
C SER A 2 -0.96 -18.70 -4.87
N ALA A 3 -1.04 -19.36 -3.72
CA ALA A 3 -1.83 -18.84 -2.61
C ALA A 3 -1.32 -17.50 -2.11
N ARG A 4 -0.13 -17.11 -2.53
CA ARG A 4 0.44 -15.83 -2.09
C ARG A 4 0.08 -14.68 -2.99
N LYS A 5 -0.61 -14.96 -4.07
CA LYS A 5 -0.99 -13.91 -4.98
C LYS A 5 -2.00 -13.00 -4.32
N ILE A 6 -1.78 -11.70 -4.43
CA ILE A 6 -2.74 -10.72 -3.92
C ILE A 6 -3.93 -10.66 -4.85
N ASP A 7 -5.11 -10.81 -4.29
CA ASP A 7 -6.34 -10.69 -5.06
C ASP A 7 -6.92 -9.31 -4.84
N LEU A 8 -6.81 -8.44 -5.82
CA LEU A 8 -7.28 -7.08 -5.73
C LEU A 8 -8.54 -6.82 -6.55
N GLU A 9 -9.13 -7.88 -7.11
CA GLU A 9 -10.30 -7.67 -7.97
C GLU A 9 -11.48 -7.08 -7.23
N GLU A 10 -11.67 -7.48 -5.98
CA GLU A 10 -12.79 -6.98 -5.19
C GLU A 10 -12.38 -5.92 -4.19
N ALA A 11 -11.10 -5.57 -4.16
CA ALA A 11 -10.63 -4.56 -3.24
C ALA A 11 -11.02 -3.18 -3.75
N ASP A 12 -11.43 -2.31 -2.84
CA ASP A 12 -11.69 -0.92 -3.20
C ASP A 12 -10.59 0.02 -2.75
N VAL A 13 -9.58 -0.50 -2.07
CA VAL A 13 -8.36 0.24 -1.76
C VAL A 13 -7.27 -0.74 -1.34
N LEU A 14 -6.04 -0.44 -1.74
CA LEU A 14 -4.87 -1.16 -1.26
C LEU A 14 -4.13 -0.26 -0.28
N VAL A 15 -3.94 -0.73 0.94
CA VAL A 15 -3.20 0.01 1.96
C VAL A 15 -1.84 -0.65 2.12
N LEU A 16 -0.78 0.11 1.92
CA LEU A 16 0.58 -0.40 1.87
C LEU A 16 1.40 0.20 2.99
N PHE A 17 1.60 -0.56 4.07
CA PHE A 17 2.45 -0.11 5.17
C PHE A 17 3.92 -0.32 4.79
N GLY A 18 4.75 0.66 5.13
CA GLY A 18 6.15 0.62 4.74
C GLY A 18 6.37 1.07 3.31
N ALA A 19 5.51 1.95 2.82
CA ALA A 19 5.50 2.34 1.42
C ALA A 19 6.76 3.07 0.97
N THR A 20 7.52 3.64 1.91
CA THR A 20 8.74 4.38 1.56
C THR A 20 10.00 3.53 1.68
N GLY A 21 9.86 2.23 2.00
CA GLY A 21 11.00 1.38 2.24
C GLY A 21 11.51 0.67 0.99
N ASP A 22 12.55 -0.14 1.19
CA ASP A 22 13.21 -0.86 0.10
C ASP A 22 12.36 -1.95 -0.51
N LEU A 23 11.61 -2.67 0.31
CA LEU A 23 10.77 -3.74 -0.21
C LEU A 23 9.72 -3.17 -1.14
N ALA A 24 9.09 -2.08 -0.75
CA ALA A 24 8.13 -1.41 -1.60
C ALA A 24 8.78 -0.97 -2.90
N LYS A 25 9.96 -0.38 -2.79
CA LYS A 25 10.68 0.13 -3.96
C LYS A 25 11.05 -1.00 -4.93
N LYS A 26 11.61 -2.09 -4.41
CA LYS A 26 12.14 -3.13 -5.29
C LYS A 26 11.11 -4.12 -5.78
N LYS A 27 10.07 -4.36 -5.00
CA LYS A 27 9.13 -5.43 -5.29
C LYS A 27 7.72 -4.95 -5.55
N LEU A 28 7.23 -4.02 -4.73
CA LEU A 28 5.81 -3.73 -4.74
C LEU A 28 5.40 -2.74 -5.83
N PHE A 29 6.11 -1.64 -5.98
CA PHE A 29 5.73 -0.67 -7.00
C PHE A 29 5.87 -1.23 -8.41
N PRO A 30 6.93 -1.97 -8.75
CA PRO A 30 6.96 -2.63 -10.05
C PRO A 30 5.79 -3.60 -10.24
N ALA A 31 5.43 -4.35 -9.20
CA ALA A 31 4.28 -5.27 -9.28
C ALA A 31 2.97 -4.51 -9.48
N LEU A 32 2.80 -3.40 -8.77
CA LEU A 32 1.59 -2.60 -8.90
C LEU A 32 1.47 -2.01 -10.30
N TYR A 33 2.59 -1.60 -10.89
CA TYR A 33 2.59 -1.15 -12.27
C TYR A 33 2.13 -2.26 -13.21
N SER A 34 2.69 -3.45 -13.07
CA SER A 34 2.30 -4.60 -13.89
C SER A 34 0.81 -4.92 -13.73
N MET A 35 0.32 -4.89 -12.51
CA MET A 35 -1.09 -5.18 -12.25
C MET A 35 -1.99 -4.10 -12.84
N SER A 36 -1.56 -2.86 -12.78
CA SER A 36 -2.33 -1.77 -13.37
C SER A 36 -2.34 -1.90 -14.89
N LEU A 37 -1.21 -2.31 -15.46
CA LEU A 37 -1.09 -2.46 -16.90
C LEU A 37 -2.01 -3.57 -17.42
N ASN A 38 -2.16 -4.67 -16.70
CA ASN A 38 -3.01 -5.77 -17.15
C ASN A 38 -4.44 -5.70 -16.61
N GLY A 39 -4.79 -4.61 -15.91
CA GLY A 39 -6.15 -4.41 -15.45
C GLY A 39 -6.50 -5.06 -14.12
N SER A 40 -5.55 -5.69 -13.45
CA SER A 40 -5.80 -6.35 -12.17
C SER A 40 -5.88 -5.35 -11.01
N LEU A 41 -5.27 -4.19 -11.14
CA LEU A 41 -5.30 -3.17 -10.10
C LEU A 41 -6.14 -2.00 -10.60
N GLN A 42 -7.28 -1.79 -9.98
CA GLN A 42 -8.19 -0.72 -10.38
C GLN A 42 -8.64 0.13 -9.20
N CYS A 43 -7.98 0.01 -8.07
CA CYS A 43 -8.35 0.76 -6.88
C CYS A 43 -7.21 1.69 -6.46
N PRO A 44 -7.51 2.70 -5.64
CA PRO A 44 -6.45 3.59 -5.12
C PRO A 44 -5.48 2.84 -4.24
N VAL A 45 -4.28 3.40 -4.13
CA VAL A 45 -3.22 2.87 -3.27
C VAL A 45 -2.89 3.91 -2.22
N VAL A 46 -3.05 3.54 -0.95
CA VAL A 46 -2.74 4.40 0.17
C VAL A 46 -1.48 3.87 0.83
N GLY A 47 -0.38 4.61 0.70
CA GLY A 47 0.84 4.26 1.40
C GLY A 47 0.79 4.76 2.83
N VAL A 48 1.41 4.01 3.74
CA VAL A 48 1.53 4.41 5.13
C VAL A 48 2.98 4.27 5.53
N ALA A 49 3.56 5.31 6.10
CA ALA A 49 4.97 5.27 6.46
C ALA A 49 5.27 6.34 7.50
N SER A 50 6.39 6.18 8.19
CA SER A 50 6.86 7.19 9.14
C SER A 50 7.69 8.27 8.48
N THR A 51 8.07 8.08 7.23
CA THR A 51 8.87 9.05 6.49
C THR A 51 8.00 10.24 6.09
N LYS A 52 8.46 11.44 6.42
CA LYS A 52 7.67 12.64 6.19
C LYS A 52 7.88 13.17 4.78
N TRP A 53 7.34 12.47 3.83
CA TRP A 53 7.38 12.87 2.42
C TRP A 53 6.06 13.50 2.02
N ASP A 54 6.09 14.42 1.06
CA ASP A 54 4.89 14.90 0.43
C ASP A 54 4.53 13.97 -0.74
N HIS A 55 3.45 14.28 -1.43
CA HIS A 55 3.00 13.44 -2.53
C HIS A 55 4.06 13.34 -3.63
N GLU A 56 4.71 14.43 -3.93
CA GLU A 56 5.71 14.45 -5.00
C GLU A 56 6.89 13.55 -4.69
N GLN A 57 7.35 13.60 -3.44
CA GLN A 57 8.47 12.75 -3.02
C GLN A 57 8.08 11.28 -3.04
N PHE A 58 6.87 10.97 -2.59
CA PHE A 58 6.39 9.61 -2.60
C PHE A 58 6.22 9.09 -4.03
N ALA A 59 5.64 9.91 -4.90
CA ALA A 59 5.49 9.53 -6.30
C ALA A 59 6.83 9.30 -6.97
N ALA A 60 7.82 10.14 -6.66
CA ALA A 60 9.16 9.96 -7.22
C ALA A 60 9.78 8.64 -6.79
N HIS A 61 9.57 8.24 -5.54
CA HIS A 61 10.05 6.96 -5.03
C HIS A 61 9.39 5.80 -5.80
N ALA A 62 8.08 5.86 -5.96
CA ALA A 62 7.35 4.81 -6.65
C ALA A 62 7.74 4.73 -8.14
N PHE A 63 7.79 5.86 -8.80
CA PHE A 63 8.09 5.89 -10.24
C PHE A 63 9.53 5.58 -10.52
N GLY A 64 10.44 5.97 -9.63
CA GLY A 64 11.84 5.57 -9.76
C GLY A 64 11.99 4.06 -9.72
N ALA A 65 11.22 3.42 -8.86
CA ALA A 65 11.23 1.96 -8.77
C ALA A 65 10.69 1.33 -10.06
N ILE A 66 9.61 1.89 -10.60
CA ILE A 66 9.01 1.37 -11.82
C ILE A 66 9.94 1.56 -13.00
N ASN A 67 10.57 2.74 -13.10
CA ASN A 67 11.50 3.01 -14.17
C ASN A 67 12.74 2.12 -14.11
N ALA A 68 13.16 1.74 -12.92
CA ALA A 68 14.30 0.83 -12.78
C ALA A 68 13.95 -0.58 -13.25
N ALA A 69 12.69 -0.99 -13.10
CA ALA A 69 12.27 -2.33 -13.49
C ALA A 69 11.81 -2.43 -14.94
N PHE A 70 11.27 -1.34 -15.48
CA PHE A 70 10.70 -1.33 -16.82
C PHE A 70 11.33 -0.20 -17.63
N PRO A 71 12.00 -0.51 -18.75
CA PRO A 71 12.73 0.53 -19.50
C PRO A 71 11.86 1.64 -20.07
N ASN A 72 10.64 1.31 -20.48
CA ASN A 72 9.75 2.29 -21.08
C ASN A 72 8.34 2.12 -20.52
N PRO A 73 8.11 2.56 -19.27
CA PRO A 73 6.78 2.37 -18.70
C PRO A 73 5.75 3.23 -19.44
N ASP A 74 4.52 2.72 -19.46
CA ASP A 74 3.41 3.38 -20.14
C ASP A 74 3.05 4.66 -19.38
N ALA A 75 3.09 5.79 -20.09
CA ALA A 75 2.84 7.09 -19.48
C ALA A 75 1.42 7.23 -18.95
N GLU A 76 0.45 6.64 -19.62
CA GLU A 76 -0.94 6.71 -19.17
C GLU A 76 -1.13 5.93 -17.87
N ILE A 77 -0.50 4.77 -17.77
CA ILE A 77 -0.59 3.97 -16.55
C ILE A 77 0.09 4.71 -15.39
N LEU A 78 1.24 5.33 -15.65
CA LEU A 78 1.92 6.10 -14.62
C LEU A 78 1.06 7.28 -14.14
N ALA A 79 0.42 7.97 -15.07
CA ALA A 79 -0.44 9.10 -14.71
C ALA A 79 -1.63 8.64 -13.86
N ARG A 80 -2.21 7.50 -14.19
CA ARG A 80 -3.33 6.96 -13.42
C ARG A 80 -2.86 6.55 -12.02
N LEU A 81 -1.71 5.89 -11.92
CA LEU A 81 -1.16 5.53 -10.61
C LEU A 81 -0.89 6.76 -9.77
N ASP A 82 -0.34 7.81 -10.38
CA ASP A 82 -0.06 9.04 -9.66
C ASP A 82 -1.33 9.65 -9.08
N SER A 83 -2.40 9.64 -9.84
CA SER A 83 -3.66 10.24 -9.40
C SER A 83 -4.32 9.42 -8.28
N GLU A 84 -4.02 8.13 -8.19
CA GLU A 84 -4.62 7.24 -7.21
C GLU A 84 -3.72 6.95 -6.02
N LEU A 85 -2.51 7.50 -6.03
CA LEU A 85 -1.52 7.23 -5.00
C LEU A 85 -1.60 8.31 -3.92
N SER A 86 -1.61 7.90 -2.65
CA SER A 86 -1.58 8.86 -1.55
C SER A 86 -0.74 8.28 -0.41
N LEU A 87 -0.33 9.15 0.52
CA LEU A 87 0.53 8.74 1.62
C LEU A 87 -0.02 9.29 2.93
N VAL A 88 -0.16 8.41 3.91
CA VAL A 88 -0.49 8.78 5.28
C VAL A 88 0.79 8.64 6.09
N VAL A 89 1.22 9.72 6.71
CA VAL A 89 2.50 9.77 7.42
C VAL A 89 2.26 9.72 8.92
N GLY A 90 2.99 8.86 9.60
CA GLY A 90 2.92 8.79 11.06
C GLY A 90 3.70 7.62 11.60
N ASN A 91 3.80 7.58 12.91
CA ASN A 91 4.52 6.53 13.61
C ASN A 91 3.57 5.35 13.85
N TYR A 92 4.03 4.13 13.59
CA TYR A 92 3.19 2.94 13.76
C TYR A 92 2.72 2.73 15.20
N GLU A 93 3.34 3.38 16.14
CA GLU A 93 2.97 3.27 17.55
C GLU A 93 1.98 4.35 17.98
N ASP A 94 1.70 5.33 17.14
CA ASP A 94 0.82 6.44 17.47
C ASP A 94 -0.60 6.17 17.04
N GLU A 95 -1.54 6.38 17.95
CA GLU A 95 -2.94 6.19 17.62
C GLU A 95 -3.43 7.19 16.56
N SER A 96 -2.79 8.35 16.49
CA SER A 96 -3.18 9.35 15.51
C SER A 96 -3.00 8.87 14.08
N LEU A 97 -1.99 8.02 13.84
CA LEU A 97 -1.79 7.46 12.52
C LEU A 97 -3.02 6.66 12.08
N TYR A 98 -3.52 5.83 12.99
CA TYR A 98 -4.66 4.96 12.66
C TYR A 98 -5.96 5.74 12.58
N ALA A 99 -6.08 6.81 13.36
CA ALA A 99 -7.22 7.69 13.23
C ALA A 99 -7.23 8.38 11.86
N ASP A 100 -6.07 8.85 11.41
CA ASP A 100 -5.94 9.45 10.08
C ASP A 100 -6.24 8.45 8.99
N LEU A 101 -5.73 7.24 9.14
CA LEU A 101 -5.98 6.18 8.16
C LEU A 101 -7.46 5.81 8.12
N ALA A 102 -8.10 5.73 9.29
CA ALA A 102 -9.52 5.41 9.35
C ALA A 102 -10.35 6.45 8.63
N GLU A 103 -9.95 7.71 8.71
CA GLU A 103 -10.64 8.78 8.01
C GLU A 103 -10.52 8.59 6.50
N VAL A 104 -9.35 8.21 6.02
CA VAL A 104 -9.12 7.95 4.61
C VAL A 104 -9.95 6.76 4.13
N LEU A 105 -10.14 5.77 4.99
CA LEU A 105 -10.80 4.52 4.64
C LEU A 105 -12.29 4.48 4.98
N LYS A 106 -12.85 5.57 5.47
CA LYS A 106 -14.22 5.54 6.00
C LYS A 106 -15.27 5.10 4.97
N ASP A 107 -15.02 5.36 3.70
CA ASP A 107 -15.95 4.99 2.62
C ASP A 107 -15.61 3.66 1.99
N LYS A 108 -14.59 2.97 2.49
CA LYS A 108 -14.11 1.75 1.87
C LYS A 108 -14.70 0.54 2.58
N ARG A 109 -15.07 -0.46 1.80
CA ARG A 109 -15.68 -1.68 2.32
C ARG A 109 -14.80 -2.90 2.24
N SER A 110 -13.83 -2.90 1.32
CA SER A 110 -12.99 -4.06 1.11
C SER A 110 -11.53 -3.67 0.96
N PRO A 111 -10.94 -3.05 2.01
CA PRO A 111 -9.52 -2.71 1.94
C PRO A 111 -8.67 -3.97 2.04
N VAL A 112 -7.61 -4.00 1.25
CA VAL A 112 -6.57 -5.02 1.36
C VAL A 112 -5.37 -4.34 1.99
N ILE A 113 -4.87 -4.94 3.06
CA ILE A 113 -3.75 -4.37 3.81
C ILE A 113 -2.51 -5.21 3.54
N TYR A 114 -1.47 -4.55 3.07
CA TYR A 114 -0.19 -5.21 2.83
C TYR A 114 0.85 -4.58 3.77
N LEU A 115 1.52 -5.42 4.55
CA LEU A 115 2.52 -4.94 5.51
C LEU A 115 3.92 -5.22 4.97
N ALA A 116 4.57 -4.19 4.46
CA ALA A 116 5.95 -4.27 3.99
C ALA A 116 6.86 -3.64 5.03
N ILE A 117 6.73 -4.11 6.27
CA ILE A 117 7.44 -3.57 7.43
C ILE A 117 8.11 -4.73 8.16
N PRO A 118 9.09 -4.45 9.02
CA PRO A 118 9.69 -5.50 9.82
C PRO A 118 8.66 -6.18 10.73
N PRO A 119 8.79 -7.48 10.96
CA PRO A 119 7.82 -8.21 11.79
C PRO A 119 7.63 -7.62 13.19
N ALA A 120 8.62 -6.92 13.70
CA ALA A 120 8.53 -6.29 15.02
C ALA A 120 7.37 -5.30 15.11
N PHE A 121 6.92 -4.74 13.99
CA PHE A 121 5.85 -3.75 13.97
C PHE A 121 4.48 -4.35 13.66
N PHE A 122 4.40 -5.66 13.36
CA PHE A 122 3.12 -6.27 13.01
C PHE A 122 2.10 -6.10 14.13
N GLY A 123 2.53 -6.30 15.37
CA GLY A 123 1.63 -6.15 16.50
C GLY A 123 1.07 -4.74 16.65
N ASN A 124 1.93 -3.73 16.48
CA ASN A 124 1.51 -2.34 16.56
C ASN A 124 0.44 -2.04 15.51
N VAL A 125 0.67 -2.50 14.29
CA VAL A 125 -0.24 -2.20 13.19
C VAL A 125 -1.57 -2.92 13.35
N THR A 126 -1.54 -4.21 13.70
CA THR A 126 -2.78 -4.96 13.86
C THR A 126 -3.62 -4.41 15.01
N GLN A 127 -2.97 -4.03 16.12
CA GLN A 127 -3.68 -3.45 17.25
C GLN A 127 -4.25 -2.09 16.91
N GLY A 128 -3.46 -1.27 16.20
CA GLY A 128 -3.93 0.06 15.80
C GLY A 128 -5.12 -0.02 14.86
N LEU A 129 -5.07 -0.92 13.91
CA LEU A 129 -6.18 -1.10 12.98
C LEU A 129 -7.42 -1.61 13.71
N ALA A 130 -7.24 -2.53 14.65
CA ALA A 130 -8.37 -3.08 15.39
C ALA A 130 -9.07 -2.02 16.25
N LYS A 131 -8.32 -1.06 16.78
CA LYS A 131 -8.88 -0.03 17.63
C LYS A 131 -9.79 0.95 16.90
N VAL A 132 -9.43 1.30 15.68
CA VAL A 132 -10.16 2.31 14.92
C VAL A 132 -11.00 1.71 13.83
N GLY A 133 -10.71 0.47 13.50
CA GLY A 133 -11.27 -0.12 12.31
C GLY A 133 -12.65 -0.67 12.52
N PRO A 134 -13.47 -0.52 11.55
CA PRO A 134 -14.67 -1.31 11.45
C PRO A 134 -14.29 -2.74 11.13
N VAL A 135 -15.27 -3.58 11.10
CA VAL A 135 -15.06 -5.00 10.85
C VAL A 135 -14.38 -5.36 9.54
N SER A 136 -14.21 -4.41 8.68
CA SER A 136 -13.72 -4.69 7.34
C SER A 136 -12.25 -5.11 7.27
N TYR A 137 -11.53 -5.11 8.39
CA TYR A 137 -10.12 -5.51 8.36
C TYR A 137 -9.91 -7.01 8.34
N THR A 138 -10.92 -7.75 7.97
CA THR A 138 -10.77 -9.17 7.75
C THR A 138 -9.88 -9.50 6.55
N HIS A 139 -9.57 -8.51 5.74
CA HIS A 139 -8.77 -8.71 4.54
C HIS A 139 -7.29 -8.50 4.73
N LEU A 140 -6.82 -8.55 5.97
CA LEU A 140 -5.42 -8.44 6.26
C LEU A 140 -4.67 -9.60 5.62
N THR A 141 -3.66 -9.30 4.79
CA THR A 141 -2.97 -10.32 4.02
C THR A 141 -1.66 -10.73 4.67
N LEU A 142 -1.75 -11.23 5.90
CA LEU A 142 -0.56 -11.61 6.67
C LEU A 142 0.37 -12.57 5.93
N PRO A 143 -0.15 -13.60 5.24
CA PRO A 143 0.75 -14.51 4.55
C PRO A 143 1.64 -13.83 3.52
N THR A 144 1.15 -12.79 2.90
CA THR A 144 1.93 -12.04 1.90
C THR A 144 3.05 -11.27 2.56
N ILE A 145 2.82 -10.79 3.75
CA ILE A 145 3.80 -10.02 4.50
C ILE A 145 5.02 -10.85 4.80
N LEU A 146 4.80 -12.09 5.09
CA LEU A 146 5.89 -12.97 5.49
C LEU A 146 6.82 -13.29 4.35
N ARG A 147 6.52 -12.84 3.16
CA ARG A 147 7.38 -13.01 1.99
C ARG A 147 8.52 -12.01 1.96
N VAL A 148 8.52 -11.13 2.86
CA VAL A 148 9.52 -10.06 2.94
C VAL A 148 10.97 -10.55 3.13
#